data_3598b00d18d5d03b739dd328e680e51a
#
_entry.id   3598b00d18d5d03b739dd328e680e51a
#
_cell.length_a   1.000
_cell.length_b   1.000
_cell.length_c   1.000
_cell.angle_alpha   90.00
_cell.angle_beta   90.00
_cell.angle_gamma   90.00
#
_symmetry.space_group_name_H-M   'P 1'
#
loop_
_entity.id
_entity.type
_entity.pdbx_description
1 polymer ?
#
loop_
_entity_poly.entity_id
_entity_poly.type
_entity_poly.pdbx_seq_one_letter_code
_entity_poly.pdbx_strand_id
1 'polypeptide(L)'
;MPRWNIGIIGGGPGGLFTAYRLEQLCSTPLNISIFESSNRLGGKLLTEQFSAKGVQYEAGAAEFYDYSLVDEDPLRELIEHFGLQMQSMGGTSIVQDNKILGTIEGLHDRLGEAALREFIRFNDRAKTEVSPRQFYDGTSTSHVNSGDTSLQEERFSVSLDCLSNKTKKYIQQHIHSDLAAEPFQTSHRYGLDNYLMNDPAYMQLYSITGGNDLLVHALACRLSANIRLNTKVTTVKKGKQNALELSWETEEGRQNEEFDAVVVALPIEPLKKLVFPDSRLASAMHNHITHHDHPADYLRITVLFEKPFWKSWLHDSYCMLDAFDGCCLYDESSRIPEARHGVLGWLLGGAAAQKMAEHSNEELISAAINSLPSHRDEAKELFCEAKIHRWLGAVSAQPGGFQQRGADARHCPDAGTYPNLLVVGDYLFDSTLNGVLDSADYAAGWITTMAEAKE
;
A
#
# COMPACT_ATOMS: atom_id res chain seq x y z
N MET A 1 6.04 39.43 -3.61
CA MET A 1 4.88 38.64 -3.97
C MET A 1 4.29 38.04 -2.71
N PRO A 2 2.99 37.99 -2.50
CA PRO A 2 2.39 37.30 -1.35
C PRO A 2 2.72 35.80 -1.49
N ARG A 3 3.08 35.15 -0.38
CA ARG A 3 3.30 33.69 -0.35
C ARG A 3 1.96 32.99 -0.21
N TRP A 4 1.81 31.88 -0.93
CA TRP A 4 0.68 30.98 -0.72
C TRP A 4 0.93 30.08 0.49
N ASN A 5 -0.03 30.06 1.40
CA ASN A 5 0.01 29.19 2.57
C ASN A 5 -0.70 27.87 2.24
N ILE A 6 0.01 26.75 2.33
CA ILE A 6 -0.51 25.41 2.03
C ILE A 6 -0.50 24.59 3.32
N GLY A 7 -1.66 24.07 3.72
CA GLY A 7 -1.79 23.13 4.83
C GLY A 7 -1.89 21.69 4.33
N ILE A 8 -1.02 20.80 4.78
CA ILE A 8 -1.05 19.38 4.44
C ILE A 8 -1.33 18.57 5.71
N ILE A 9 -2.42 17.81 5.71
CA ILE A 9 -2.85 16.97 6.84
C ILE A 9 -2.39 15.54 6.58
N GLY A 10 -1.39 15.07 7.33
CA GLY A 10 -0.75 13.76 7.22
C GLY A 10 0.68 13.84 6.73
N GLY A 11 1.62 13.32 7.53
CA GLY A 11 3.06 13.22 7.25
C GLY A 11 3.47 11.87 6.66
N GLY A 12 2.53 11.15 6.05
CA GLY A 12 2.79 9.93 5.27
C GLY A 12 3.33 10.26 3.87
N PRO A 13 3.58 9.23 3.03
CA PRO A 13 4.12 9.42 1.67
C PRO A 13 3.29 10.42 0.85
N GLY A 14 1.96 10.34 0.89
CA GLY A 14 1.10 11.26 0.15
C GLY A 14 1.34 12.73 0.49
N GLY A 15 1.43 13.06 1.78
CA GLY A 15 1.70 14.44 2.20
C GLY A 15 3.13 14.89 1.86
N LEU A 16 4.11 14.02 2.04
CA LEU A 16 5.52 14.31 1.75
C LEU A 16 5.76 14.47 0.23
N PHE A 17 5.21 13.58 -0.59
CA PHE A 17 5.28 13.70 -2.06
C PHE A 17 4.58 14.98 -2.53
N THR A 18 3.40 15.28 -2.00
CA THR A 18 2.69 16.51 -2.36
C THR A 18 3.54 17.76 -2.06
N ALA A 19 4.12 17.84 -0.86
CA ALA A 19 4.99 18.95 -0.49
C ALA A 19 6.22 19.04 -1.41
N TYR A 20 6.87 17.92 -1.66
CA TYR A 20 8.04 17.84 -2.53
C TYR A 20 7.71 18.28 -3.96
N ARG A 21 6.61 17.79 -4.53
CA ARG A 21 6.19 18.17 -5.89
C ARG A 21 5.77 19.63 -6.00
N LEU A 22 5.09 20.17 -4.98
CA LEU A 22 4.78 21.61 -4.92
C LEU A 22 6.04 22.48 -4.94
N GLU A 23 7.07 22.13 -4.15
CA GLU A 23 8.35 22.86 -4.15
C GLU A 23 9.12 22.73 -5.47
N GLN A 24 8.87 21.69 -6.26
CA GLN A 24 9.48 21.48 -7.58
C GLN A 24 8.73 22.21 -8.70
N LEU A 25 7.39 22.22 -8.67
CA LEU A 25 6.55 22.67 -9.79
C LEU A 25 6.17 24.13 -9.71
N CYS A 26 5.90 24.65 -8.50
CA CYS A 26 5.30 25.96 -8.33
C CYS A 26 6.34 27.06 -8.35
N SER A 27 6.19 28.01 -9.28
CA SER A 27 7.05 29.20 -9.38
C SER A 27 6.67 30.29 -8.37
N THR A 28 5.40 30.30 -7.91
CA THR A 28 4.92 31.21 -6.86
C THR A 28 5.50 30.79 -5.50
N PRO A 29 6.01 31.73 -4.67
CA PRO A 29 6.56 31.39 -3.36
C PRO A 29 5.51 30.75 -2.45
N LEU A 30 5.81 29.55 -1.94
CA LEU A 30 4.97 28.78 -1.04
C LEU A 30 5.45 28.86 0.41
N ASN A 31 4.50 28.70 1.34
CA ASN A 31 4.72 28.43 2.75
C ASN A 31 3.92 27.17 3.11
N ILE A 32 4.59 26.03 3.16
CA ILE A 32 3.96 24.73 3.35
C ILE A 32 4.08 24.31 4.82
N SER A 33 2.96 23.93 5.44
CA SER A 33 2.91 23.31 6.76
C SER A 33 2.35 21.91 6.67
N ILE A 34 3.10 20.91 7.18
CA ILE A 34 2.68 19.50 7.27
C ILE A 34 2.30 19.20 8.71
N PHE A 35 1.08 18.70 8.93
CA PHE A 35 0.56 18.32 10.24
C PHE A 35 0.53 16.79 10.36
N GLU A 36 1.33 16.24 11.27
CA GLU A 36 1.39 14.82 11.54
C GLU A 36 0.99 14.54 12.99
N SER A 37 0.02 13.65 13.16
CA SER A 37 -0.56 13.33 14.47
C SER A 37 0.37 12.52 15.38
N SER A 38 1.31 11.79 14.80
CA SER A 38 2.30 10.99 15.52
C SER A 38 3.60 11.74 15.74
N ASN A 39 4.53 11.10 16.44
CA ASN A 39 5.88 11.63 16.68
C ASN A 39 6.88 11.30 15.54
N ARG A 40 6.40 10.73 14.41
CA ARG A 40 7.22 10.35 13.26
C ARG A 40 6.52 10.65 11.92
N LEU A 41 7.29 10.80 10.88
CA LEU A 41 6.80 10.80 9.49
C LEU A 41 6.72 9.39 8.92
N GLY A 42 6.16 9.26 7.71
CA GLY A 42 6.21 8.05 6.89
C GLY A 42 4.92 7.22 6.87
N GLY A 43 4.00 7.40 7.83
CA GLY A 43 2.73 6.67 7.83
C GLY A 43 2.93 5.15 7.72
N LYS A 44 2.53 4.56 6.58
CA LYS A 44 2.67 3.12 6.28
C LYS A 44 4.06 2.69 5.80
N LEU A 45 4.97 3.60 5.49
CA LEU A 45 6.40 3.30 5.33
C LEU A 45 7.05 3.37 6.72
N LEU A 46 7.45 2.21 7.21
CA LEU A 46 7.95 2.07 8.57
C LEU A 46 8.94 0.93 8.66
N THR A 47 10.21 1.27 8.81
CA THR A 47 11.29 0.35 9.15
C THR A 47 11.58 0.48 10.65
N GLU A 48 11.51 -0.61 11.39
CA GLU A 48 11.77 -0.65 12.82
C GLU A 48 12.97 -1.53 13.16
N GLN A 49 13.33 -1.60 14.44
CA GLN A 49 14.42 -2.43 14.93
C GLN A 49 13.96 -3.32 16.08
N PHE A 50 14.44 -4.55 16.09
CA PHE A 50 14.32 -5.44 17.23
C PHE A 50 15.18 -4.98 18.38
N SER A 51 14.63 -5.00 19.60
CA SER A 51 15.33 -4.57 20.81
C SER A 51 16.52 -5.47 21.14
N ALA A 52 16.36 -6.77 20.89
CA ALA A 52 17.34 -7.80 21.29
C ALA A 52 18.68 -7.68 20.57
N LYS A 53 18.70 -7.26 19.29
CA LYS A 53 19.92 -7.29 18.46
C LYS A 53 20.11 -6.04 17.59
N GLY A 54 19.20 -5.08 17.64
CA GLY A 54 19.23 -3.89 16.78
C GLY A 54 19.05 -4.21 15.29
N VAL A 55 18.49 -5.38 14.96
CA VAL A 55 18.25 -5.82 13.60
C VAL A 55 17.01 -5.13 13.06
N GLN A 56 17.11 -4.56 11.86
CA GLN A 56 16.00 -3.88 11.19
C GLN A 56 15.01 -4.87 10.54
N TYR A 57 13.77 -4.44 10.42
CA TYR A 57 12.70 -5.15 9.71
C TYR A 57 11.65 -4.15 9.20
N GLU A 58 10.90 -4.53 8.16
CA GLU A 58 9.77 -3.72 7.71
C GLU A 58 8.53 -3.99 8.55
N ALA A 59 8.07 -2.96 9.26
CA ALA A 59 6.84 -2.99 10.02
C ALA A 59 5.63 -2.58 9.17
N GLY A 60 5.85 -1.81 8.11
CA GLY A 60 4.87 -1.35 7.12
C GLY A 60 5.04 -2.03 5.76
N ALA A 61 5.00 -1.23 4.68
CA ALA A 61 5.18 -1.71 3.31
C ALA A 61 6.58 -2.30 3.13
N ALA A 62 6.61 -3.58 2.73
CA ALA A 62 7.84 -4.35 2.65
C ALA A 62 8.50 -4.29 1.28
N GLU A 63 7.72 -4.06 0.23
CA GLU A 63 8.17 -4.02 -1.15
C GLU A 63 7.60 -2.81 -1.88
N PHE A 64 8.26 -2.46 -2.97
CA PHE A 64 7.80 -1.53 -3.99
C PHE A 64 7.64 -2.26 -5.32
N TYR A 65 6.68 -1.81 -6.11
CA TYR A 65 6.40 -2.35 -7.44
C TYR A 65 7.27 -1.65 -8.48
N ASP A 66 7.90 -2.44 -9.36
CA ASP A 66 8.73 -1.98 -10.46
C ASP A 66 7.94 -2.00 -11.77
N TYR A 67 7.50 -0.85 -12.21
CA TYR A 67 6.80 -0.66 -13.47
C TYR A 67 7.75 -0.40 -14.66
N SER A 68 9.05 -0.28 -14.42
CA SER A 68 10.05 0.05 -15.46
C SER A 68 10.22 -1.02 -16.55
N LEU A 69 9.57 -2.17 -16.40
CA LEU A 69 9.53 -3.21 -17.42
C LEU A 69 8.82 -2.77 -18.71
N VAL A 70 7.86 -1.86 -18.60
CA VAL A 70 6.96 -1.50 -19.71
C VAL A 70 7.08 -0.03 -20.09
N ASP A 71 7.32 0.85 -19.10
CA ASP A 71 7.46 2.30 -19.30
C ASP A 71 8.28 2.93 -18.16
N GLU A 72 8.33 4.26 -18.09
CA GLU A 72 8.97 5.00 -17.00
C GLU A 72 8.27 4.69 -15.66
N ASP A 73 9.06 4.58 -14.58
CA ASP A 73 8.57 4.45 -13.22
C ASP A 73 9.00 5.65 -12.38
N PRO A 74 8.13 6.67 -12.21
CA PRO A 74 8.47 7.90 -11.50
C PRO A 74 8.90 7.69 -10.04
N LEU A 75 8.39 6.66 -9.38
CA LEU A 75 8.79 6.35 -8.00
C LEU A 75 10.22 5.79 -7.97
N ARG A 76 10.53 4.86 -8.86
CA ARG A 76 11.86 4.28 -8.99
C ARG A 76 12.90 5.35 -9.36
N GLU A 77 12.58 6.20 -10.34
CA GLU A 77 13.43 7.33 -10.72
C GLU A 77 13.68 8.30 -9.56
N LEU A 78 12.66 8.57 -8.75
CA LEU A 78 12.79 9.43 -7.58
C LEU A 78 13.73 8.81 -6.52
N ILE A 79 13.62 7.49 -6.29
CA ILE A 79 14.49 6.75 -5.36
C ILE A 79 15.95 6.80 -5.85
N GLU A 80 16.18 6.59 -7.15
CA GLU A 80 17.50 6.71 -7.79
C GLU A 80 18.04 8.14 -7.71
N HIS A 81 17.19 9.14 -7.98
CA HIS A 81 17.56 10.56 -7.86
C HIS A 81 18.00 10.93 -6.43
N PHE A 82 17.44 10.29 -5.42
CA PHE A 82 17.87 10.49 -4.02
C PHE A 82 19.14 9.72 -3.67
N GLY A 83 19.67 8.91 -4.58
CA GLY A 83 20.86 8.10 -4.37
C GLY A 83 20.63 6.91 -3.43
N LEU A 84 19.38 6.48 -3.28
CA LEU A 84 19.04 5.32 -2.46
C LEU A 84 19.27 4.04 -3.25
N GLN A 85 19.94 3.07 -2.64
CA GLN A 85 20.22 1.80 -3.28
C GLN A 85 18.99 0.89 -3.22
N MET A 86 18.62 0.32 -4.37
CA MET A 86 17.53 -0.62 -4.48
C MET A 86 18.07 -2.06 -4.58
N GLN A 87 17.30 -2.98 -4.04
CA GLN A 87 17.56 -4.40 -4.11
C GLN A 87 16.33 -5.11 -4.67
N SER A 88 16.51 -5.88 -5.75
CA SER A 88 15.44 -6.69 -6.33
C SER A 88 14.97 -7.73 -5.34
N MET A 89 13.67 -7.96 -5.31
CA MET A 89 13.02 -9.02 -4.57
C MET A 89 12.40 -10.02 -5.54
N GLY A 90 12.45 -11.29 -5.22
CA GLY A 90 11.87 -12.35 -6.03
C GLY A 90 11.30 -13.44 -5.16
N GLY A 91 10.27 -14.12 -5.67
CA GLY A 91 9.63 -15.23 -5.02
C GLY A 91 8.55 -15.82 -5.93
N THR A 92 8.77 -17.04 -6.38
CA THR A 92 7.80 -17.78 -7.23
C THR A 92 7.32 -19.05 -6.56
N SER A 93 7.86 -19.37 -5.39
CA SER A 93 7.57 -20.61 -4.69
C SER A 93 6.28 -20.51 -3.89
N ILE A 94 5.45 -21.55 -3.98
CA ILE A 94 4.28 -21.73 -3.14
C ILE A 94 4.51 -22.95 -2.25
N VAL A 95 4.20 -22.80 -0.98
CA VAL A 95 4.23 -23.92 -0.03
C VAL A 95 2.80 -24.41 0.17
N GLN A 96 2.58 -25.69 -0.08
CA GLN A 96 1.28 -26.32 0.14
C GLN A 96 1.45 -27.69 0.81
N ASP A 97 0.77 -27.88 1.94
CA ASP A 97 0.89 -29.08 2.79
C ASP A 97 2.37 -29.45 3.09
N ASN A 98 3.15 -28.45 3.50
CA ASN A 98 4.57 -28.54 3.82
C ASN A 98 5.49 -28.94 2.63
N LYS A 99 5.02 -28.82 1.39
CA LYS A 99 5.81 -29.04 0.18
C LYS A 99 5.97 -27.76 -0.59
N ILE A 100 7.18 -27.50 -1.05
CA ILE A 100 7.50 -26.35 -1.88
C ILE A 100 7.20 -26.70 -3.33
N LEU A 101 6.37 -25.89 -3.97
CA LEU A 101 5.93 -26.04 -5.35
C LEU A 101 6.54 -24.91 -6.19
N GLY A 102 7.74 -25.15 -6.71
CA GLY A 102 8.45 -24.20 -7.58
C GLY A 102 8.53 -24.64 -9.05
N THR A 103 8.00 -25.83 -9.38
CA THR A 103 8.06 -26.40 -10.73
C THR A 103 6.71 -26.92 -11.18
N ILE A 104 6.53 -27.05 -12.51
CA ILE A 104 5.30 -27.64 -13.11
C ILE A 104 5.11 -29.09 -12.67
N GLU A 105 6.20 -29.85 -12.53
CA GLU A 105 6.17 -31.22 -12.03
C GLU A 105 5.65 -31.29 -10.59
N GLY A 106 6.14 -30.40 -9.72
CA GLY A 106 5.64 -30.28 -8.35
C GLY A 106 4.16 -29.94 -8.29
N LEU A 107 3.70 -29.04 -9.16
CA LEU A 107 2.29 -28.71 -9.32
C LEU A 107 1.46 -29.89 -9.84
N HIS A 108 1.97 -30.63 -10.84
CA HIS A 108 1.31 -31.82 -11.34
C HIS A 108 1.11 -32.87 -10.24
N ASP A 109 2.16 -33.17 -9.49
CA ASP A 109 2.11 -34.13 -8.40
C ASP A 109 1.12 -33.72 -7.29
N ARG A 110 0.97 -32.43 -7.07
CA ARG A 110 0.10 -31.88 -6.03
C ARG A 110 -1.35 -31.75 -6.46
N LEU A 111 -1.59 -31.10 -7.59
CA LEU A 111 -2.94 -30.83 -8.10
C LEU A 111 -3.54 -32.05 -8.80
N GLY A 112 -2.70 -32.82 -9.46
CA GLY A 112 -3.09 -33.84 -10.41
C GLY A 112 -3.40 -33.25 -11.80
N GLU A 113 -3.36 -34.10 -12.81
CA GLU A 113 -3.41 -33.67 -14.22
C GLU A 113 -4.63 -32.81 -14.57
N ALA A 114 -5.82 -33.13 -14.06
CA ALA A 114 -7.05 -32.40 -14.37
C ALA A 114 -7.02 -30.97 -13.82
N ALA A 115 -6.67 -30.79 -12.55
CA ALA A 115 -6.61 -29.48 -11.90
C ALA A 115 -5.44 -28.64 -12.46
N LEU A 116 -4.31 -29.26 -12.78
CA LEU A 116 -3.21 -28.56 -13.45
C LEU A 116 -3.63 -28.02 -14.82
N ARG A 117 -4.37 -28.80 -15.64
CA ARG A 117 -4.91 -28.32 -16.93
C ARG A 117 -5.90 -27.19 -16.74
N GLU A 118 -6.73 -27.20 -15.68
CA GLU A 118 -7.62 -26.09 -15.35
C GLU A 118 -6.82 -24.83 -15.01
N PHE A 119 -5.78 -24.97 -14.16
CA PHE A 119 -4.90 -23.88 -13.79
C PHE A 119 -4.19 -23.25 -15.00
N ILE A 120 -3.61 -24.08 -15.89
CA ILE A 120 -2.95 -23.60 -17.11
C ILE A 120 -3.96 -22.81 -17.99
N ARG A 121 -5.17 -23.33 -18.19
CA ARG A 121 -6.21 -22.64 -18.97
C ARG A 121 -6.65 -21.31 -18.32
N PHE A 122 -6.75 -21.28 -17.00
CA PHE A 122 -7.04 -20.03 -16.26
C PHE A 122 -5.91 -19.02 -16.47
N ASN A 123 -4.66 -19.43 -16.31
CA ASN A 123 -3.49 -18.57 -16.52
C ASN A 123 -3.41 -18.01 -17.94
N ASP A 124 -3.60 -18.87 -18.96
CA ASP A 124 -3.58 -18.44 -20.37
C ASP A 124 -4.72 -17.45 -20.67
N ARG A 125 -5.90 -17.69 -20.10
CA ARG A 125 -7.04 -16.76 -20.24
C ARG A 125 -6.74 -15.43 -19.57
N ALA A 126 -6.22 -15.42 -18.33
CA ALA A 126 -5.86 -14.21 -17.62
C ALA A 126 -4.86 -13.36 -18.43
N LYS A 127 -3.81 -13.99 -18.98
CA LYS A 127 -2.80 -13.32 -19.81
C LYS A 127 -3.33 -12.86 -21.18
N THR A 128 -4.37 -13.51 -21.70
CA THR A 128 -5.06 -13.08 -22.93
C THR A 128 -5.96 -11.89 -22.66
N GLU A 129 -6.63 -11.88 -21.51
CA GLU A 129 -7.56 -10.82 -21.09
C GLU A 129 -6.84 -9.54 -20.69
N VAL A 130 -5.68 -9.66 -20.06
CA VAL A 130 -4.86 -8.53 -19.63
C VAL A 130 -3.41 -8.76 -20.07
N SER A 131 -2.98 -8.08 -21.12
CA SER A 131 -1.58 -8.07 -21.53
C SER A 131 -0.72 -7.23 -20.57
N PRO A 132 0.63 -7.40 -20.52
CA PRO A 132 1.50 -6.57 -19.70
C PRO A 132 1.32 -5.06 -19.92
N ARG A 133 1.09 -4.63 -21.17
CA ARG A 133 0.81 -3.22 -21.47
C ARG A 133 -0.54 -2.76 -20.90
N GLN A 134 -1.59 -3.55 -21.02
CA GLN A 134 -2.90 -3.24 -20.44
C GLN A 134 -2.89 -3.27 -18.92
N PHE A 135 -2.08 -4.12 -18.32
CA PHE A 135 -1.84 -4.14 -16.87
C PHE A 135 -1.22 -2.82 -16.41
N TYR A 136 -0.14 -2.39 -17.05
CA TYR A 136 0.54 -1.12 -16.77
C TYR A 136 -0.39 0.08 -16.98
N ASP A 137 -1.06 0.17 -18.14
CA ASP A 137 -1.95 1.27 -18.48
C ASP A 137 -3.16 1.36 -17.52
N GLY A 138 -3.60 0.24 -16.95
CA GLY A 138 -4.69 0.19 -15.98
C GLY A 138 -4.31 0.71 -14.60
N THR A 139 -3.02 0.64 -14.24
CA THR A 139 -2.47 1.16 -12.99
C THR A 139 -2.04 2.62 -13.12
N SER A 140 -1.64 3.07 -14.32
CA SER A 140 -1.28 4.44 -14.57
C SER A 140 -2.48 5.35 -14.78
N THR A 141 -2.42 6.57 -14.26
CA THR A 141 -3.51 7.55 -14.21
C THR A 141 -3.94 8.11 -15.55
N SER A 142 -3.19 7.87 -16.61
CA SER A 142 -3.42 8.47 -17.93
C SER A 142 -4.59 7.87 -18.72
N HIS A 143 -5.18 6.74 -18.31
CA HIS A 143 -6.12 5.99 -19.14
C HIS A 143 -7.47 5.61 -18.49
N VAL A 144 -8.14 6.60 -17.89
CA VAL A 144 -9.58 6.48 -17.52
C VAL A 144 -10.51 6.26 -18.75
N ASN A 145 -9.96 6.13 -19.95
CA ASN A 145 -10.70 6.03 -21.21
C ASN A 145 -10.73 4.63 -21.86
N SER A 146 -10.22 3.58 -21.21
CA SER A 146 -10.48 2.21 -21.70
C SER A 146 -11.90 1.81 -21.30
N GLY A 147 -12.82 2.00 -22.23
CA GLY A 147 -14.27 1.90 -22.03
C GLY A 147 -14.83 0.49 -21.79
N ASP A 148 -14.07 -0.44 -21.23
CA ASP A 148 -14.58 -1.74 -20.83
C ASP A 148 -14.93 -1.74 -19.33
N THR A 149 -16.10 -1.18 -19.02
CA THR A 149 -16.67 -1.15 -17.66
C THR A 149 -17.20 -2.53 -17.24
N SER A 150 -17.37 -3.48 -18.14
CA SER A 150 -17.97 -4.79 -17.86
C SER A 150 -17.16 -5.61 -16.86
N LEU A 151 -15.82 -5.56 -16.95
CA LEU A 151 -14.91 -6.30 -16.07
C LEU A 151 -14.86 -5.76 -14.64
N GLN A 152 -15.21 -4.49 -14.43
CA GLN A 152 -15.27 -3.88 -13.09
C GLN A 152 -16.58 -4.22 -12.37
N GLU A 153 -17.64 -4.56 -13.10
CA GLU A 153 -18.95 -4.88 -12.53
C GLU A 153 -19.01 -6.29 -11.96
N GLU A 154 -18.27 -7.25 -12.53
CA GLU A 154 -18.22 -8.62 -12.04
C GLU A 154 -17.29 -8.77 -10.83
N ARG A 155 -17.60 -9.79 -10.02
CA ARG A 155 -16.72 -10.20 -8.91
C ARG A 155 -15.70 -11.21 -9.40
N PHE A 156 -14.49 -11.11 -8.90
CA PHE A 156 -13.41 -12.06 -9.24
C PHE A 156 -13.77 -13.51 -8.90
N SER A 157 -14.52 -13.73 -7.82
CA SER A 157 -15.01 -15.08 -7.47
C SER A 157 -15.76 -15.79 -8.58
N VAL A 158 -16.47 -15.06 -9.45
CA VAL A 158 -17.21 -15.65 -10.59
C VAL A 158 -16.27 -16.40 -11.54
N SER A 159 -15.11 -15.84 -11.82
CA SER A 159 -14.08 -16.49 -12.65
C SER A 159 -13.47 -17.73 -11.99
N LEU A 160 -13.51 -17.80 -10.66
CA LEU A 160 -13.03 -18.95 -9.91
C LEU A 160 -14.11 -20.05 -9.73
N ASP A 161 -15.38 -19.71 -9.83
CA ASP A 161 -16.49 -20.66 -9.55
C ASP A 161 -16.62 -21.77 -10.58
N CYS A 162 -16.08 -21.58 -11.79
CA CYS A 162 -16.03 -22.62 -12.83
C CYS A 162 -14.88 -23.62 -12.66
N LEU A 163 -13.99 -23.39 -11.68
CA LEU A 163 -12.81 -24.23 -11.43
C LEU A 163 -13.10 -25.30 -10.36
N SER A 164 -12.38 -26.41 -10.43
CA SER A 164 -12.39 -27.40 -9.36
C SER A 164 -11.92 -26.79 -8.03
N ASN A 165 -12.37 -27.32 -6.90
CA ASN A 165 -11.98 -26.85 -5.57
C ASN A 165 -10.47 -26.82 -5.36
N LYS A 166 -9.72 -27.77 -5.97
CA LYS A 166 -8.26 -27.80 -5.87
C LYS A 166 -7.62 -26.60 -6.58
N THR A 167 -8.04 -26.34 -7.82
CA THR A 167 -7.51 -25.22 -8.62
C THR A 167 -7.91 -23.89 -7.99
N LYS A 168 -9.18 -23.75 -7.60
CA LYS A 168 -9.68 -22.55 -6.93
C LYS A 168 -8.88 -22.25 -5.66
N LYS A 169 -8.69 -23.23 -4.79
CA LYS A 169 -7.92 -23.07 -3.55
C LYS A 169 -6.47 -22.68 -3.84
N TYR A 170 -5.84 -23.28 -4.83
CA TYR A 170 -4.48 -22.95 -5.23
C TYR A 170 -4.33 -21.50 -5.66
N ILE A 171 -5.23 -21.02 -6.54
CA ILE A 171 -5.21 -19.63 -6.99
C ILE A 171 -5.48 -18.67 -5.84
N GLN A 172 -6.48 -18.95 -4.99
CA GLN A 172 -6.82 -18.11 -3.84
C GLN A 172 -5.64 -17.99 -2.87
N GLN A 173 -4.96 -19.09 -2.55
CA GLN A 173 -3.79 -19.06 -1.67
C GLN A 173 -2.62 -18.24 -2.25
N HIS A 174 -2.51 -18.23 -3.57
CA HIS A 174 -1.45 -17.50 -4.27
C HIS A 174 -1.61 -15.98 -4.17
N ILE A 175 -2.84 -15.48 -4.12
CA ILE A 175 -3.15 -14.04 -4.23
C ILE A 175 -3.78 -13.45 -2.97
N HIS A 176 -4.06 -14.25 -1.95
CA HIS A 176 -4.87 -13.81 -0.81
C HIS A 176 -4.22 -12.64 -0.03
N SER A 177 -2.91 -12.71 0.20
CA SER A 177 -2.19 -11.61 0.84
C SER A 177 -2.14 -10.36 -0.03
N ASP A 178 -2.07 -10.51 -1.35
CA ASP A 178 -1.98 -9.35 -2.26
C ASP A 178 -3.33 -8.62 -2.37
N LEU A 179 -4.43 -9.39 -2.42
CA LEU A 179 -5.77 -8.81 -2.42
C LEU A 179 -6.10 -8.03 -1.15
N ALA A 180 -5.56 -8.43 -0.01
CA ALA A 180 -5.93 -7.92 1.32
C ALA A 180 -7.45 -7.97 1.61
N ALA A 181 -8.20 -8.67 0.76
CA ALA A 181 -9.66 -8.83 0.79
C ALA A 181 -10.04 -10.21 0.21
N GLU A 182 -11.33 -10.55 0.26
CA GLU A 182 -11.79 -11.82 -0.27
C GLU A 182 -12.15 -11.73 -1.78
N PRO A 183 -11.96 -12.79 -2.59
CA PRO A 183 -12.28 -12.78 -4.02
C PRO A 183 -13.74 -12.41 -4.34
N PHE A 184 -14.69 -12.71 -3.43
CA PHE A 184 -16.09 -12.34 -3.61
C PHE A 184 -16.37 -10.85 -3.29
N GLN A 185 -15.45 -10.16 -2.63
CA GLN A 185 -15.49 -8.73 -2.35
C GLN A 185 -14.70 -7.91 -3.39
N THR A 186 -13.95 -8.56 -4.25
CA THR A 186 -13.01 -7.96 -5.19
C THR A 186 -13.61 -7.92 -6.59
N SER A 187 -13.40 -6.82 -7.35
CA SER A 187 -13.78 -6.75 -8.76
C SER A 187 -12.97 -7.75 -9.59
N HIS A 188 -13.52 -8.19 -10.71
CA HIS A 188 -12.85 -9.14 -11.60
C HIS A 188 -11.51 -8.59 -12.08
N ARG A 189 -11.48 -7.34 -12.54
CA ARG A 189 -10.25 -6.68 -13.01
C ARG A 189 -9.18 -6.60 -11.92
N TYR A 190 -9.53 -6.10 -10.74
CA TYR A 190 -8.57 -5.99 -9.63
C TYR A 190 -8.04 -7.36 -9.17
N GLY A 191 -8.91 -8.38 -9.18
CA GLY A 191 -8.50 -9.76 -8.89
C GLY A 191 -7.55 -10.35 -9.93
N LEU A 192 -7.77 -10.05 -11.23
CA LEU A 192 -6.84 -10.46 -12.30
C LEU A 192 -5.51 -9.72 -12.20
N ASP A 193 -5.52 -8.42 -11.94
CA ASP A 193 -4.30 -7.64 -11.78
C ASP A 193 -3.45 -8.19 -10.62
N ASN A 194 -4.06 -8.49 -9.47
CA ASN A 194 -3.37 -9.12 -8.34
C ASN A 194 -2.89 -10.55 -8.64
N TYR A 195 -3.57 -11.28 -9.51
CA TYR A 195 -3.08 -12.57 -9.96
C TYR A 195 -1.87 -12.43 -10.89
N LEU A 196 -1.94 -11.52 -11.85
CA LEU A 196 -0.90 -11.33 -12.86
C LEU A 196 0.36 -10.66 -12.31
N MET A 197 0.25 -9.81 -11.28
CA MET A 197 1.42 -9.19 -10.65
C MET A 197 2.41 -10.19 -10.04
N ASN A 198 1.96 -11.42 -9.77
CA ASN A 198 2.84 -12.50 -9.33
C ASN A 198 3.64 -13.15 -10.48
N ASP A 199 3.40 -12.74 -11.74
CA ASP A 199 4.20 -13.17 -12.89
C ASP A 199 5.30 -12.12 -13.18
N PRO A 200 6.58 -12.51 -13.19
CA PRO A 200 7.70 -11.59 -13.44
C PRO A 200 7.63 -10.82 -14.78
N ALA A 201 6.81 -11.29 -15.74
CA ALA A 201 6.58 -10.58 -17.00
C ALA A 201 5.63 -9.37 -16.84
N TYR A 202 4.87 -9.29 -15.74
CA TYR A 202 3.94 -8.21 -15.44
C TYR A 202 4.48 -7.26 -14.39
N MET A 203 5.12 -7.80 -13.35
CA MET A 203 5.58 -7.02 -12.22
C MET A 203 6.88 -7.59 -11.66
N GLN A 204 7.78 -6.71 -11.25
CA GLN A 204 8.93 -7.04 -10.41
C GLN A 204 8.84 -6.25 -9.12
N LEU A 205 9.50 -6.75 -8.09
CA LEU A 205 9.50 -6.13 -6.78
C LEU A 205 10.91 -5.71 -6.39
N TYR A 206 10.99 -4.63 -5.64
CA TYR A 206 12.25 -4.18 -5.04
C TYR A 206 12.01 -3.59 -3.65
N SER A 207 13.09 -3.43 -2.90
CA SER A 207 13.12 -2.71 -1.62
C SER A 207 14.33 -1.81 -1.57
N ILE A 208 14.35 -0.85 -0.64
CA ILE A 208 15.49 0.02 -0.40
C ILE A 208 16.44 -0.67 0.59
N THR A 209 17.70 -0.80 0.21
CA THR A 209 18.75 -1.34 1.10
C THR A 209 18.90 -0.45 2.33
N GLY A 210 18.75 -1.03 3.52
CA GLY A 210 18.78 -0.31 4.79
C GLY A 210 17.41 0.15 5.29
N GLY A 211 16.33 -0.16 4.56
CA GLY A 211 14.94 0.08 4.97
C GLY A 211 14.17 1.01 4.05
N ASN A 212 12.89 0.72 3.88
CA ASN A 212 12.02 1.46 2.96
C ASN A 212 11.69 2.87 3.47
N ASP A 213 11.79 3.13 4.77
CA ASP A 213 11.60 4.45 5.36
C ASP A 213 12.73 5.45 5.06
N LEU A 214 13.86 5.00 4.49
CA LEU A 214 14.89 5.90 3.96
C LEU A 214 14.34 6.85 2.89
N LEU A 215 13.32 6.43 2.13
CA LEU A 215 12.61 7.32 1.20
C LEU A 215 11.93 8.47 1.94
N VAL A 216 11.30 8.19 3.09
CA VAL A 216 10.67 9.21 3.95
C VAL A 216 11.69 10.22 4.46
N HIS A 217 12.82 9.71 4.94
CA HIS A 217 13.91 10.56 5.42
C HIS A 217 14.51 11.41 4.29
N ALA A 218 14.71 10.82 3.13
CA ALA A 218 15.23 11.52 1.97
C ALA A 218 14.30 12.65 1.48
N LEU A 219 12.98 12.42 1.49
CA LEU A 219 11.97 13.44 1.21
C LEU A 219 12.01 14.55 2.27
N ALA A 220 11.88 14.19 3.55
CA ALA A 220 11.80 15.15 4.64
C ALA A 220 13.03 16.08 4.71
N CYS A 221 14.23 15.54 4.47
CA CYS A 221 15.47 16.33 4.46
C CYS A 221 15.57 17.34 3.30
N ARG A 222 14.78 17.16 2.25
CA ARG A 222 14.79 18.05 1.06
C ARG A 222 13.68 19.10 1.10
N LEU A 223 12.72 18.97 2.00
CA LEU A 223 11.61 19.91 2.13
C LEU A 223 12.02 21.16 2.90
N SER A 224 11.55 22.31 2.41
CA SER A 224 11.56 23.58 3.16
C SER A 224 10.30 23.74 4.02
N ALA A 225 9.37 22.81 3.95
CA ALA A 225 8.10 22.81 4.65
C ALA A 225 8.26 22.80 6.18
N ASN A 226 7.36 23.49 6.89
CA ASN A 226 7.25 23.45 8.34
C ASN A 226 6.55 22.14 8.78
N ILE A 227 7.29 21.18 9.31
CA ILE A 227 6.77 19.90 9.77
C ILE A 227 6.40 19.97 11.24
N ARG A 228 5.12 19.73 11.56
CA ARG A 228 4.55 19.76 12.92
C ARG A 228 4.15 18.34 13.33
N LEU A 229 5.05 17.66 14.03
CA LEU A 229 4.76 16.34 14.62
C LEU A 229 3.86 16.50 15.87
N ASN A 230 3.27 15.40 16.33
CA ASN A 230 2.36 15.36 17.48
C ASN A 230 1.20 16.39 17.36
N THR A 231 0.83 16.72 16.12
CA THR A 231 -0.16 17.76 15.82
C THR A 231 -1.31 17.16 15.04
N LYS A 232 -2.37 16.78 15.76
CA LYS A 232 -3.55 16.15 15.18
C LYS A 232 -4.58 17.22 14.78
N VAL A 233 -4.72 17.45 13.48
CA VAL A 233 -5.81 18.26 12.95
C VAL A 233 -7.14 17.56 13.20
N THR A 234 -8.12 18.30 13.75
CA THR A 234 -9.44 17.78 14.10
C THR A 234 -10.56 18.38 13.25
N THR A 235 -10.34 19.59 12.69
CA THR A 235 -11.39 20.31 11.97
C THR A 235 -10.82 21.00 10.75
N VAL A 236 -11.56 20.95 9.64
CA VAL A 236 -11.35 21.73 8.42
C VAL A 236 -12.62 22.51 8.15
N LYS A 237 -12.55 23.83 8.08
CA LYS A 237 -13.73 24.69 7.80
C LYS A 237 -13.37 25.82 6.85
N LYS A 238 -14.39 26.46 6.30
CA LYS A 238 -14.23 27.68 5.51
C LYS A 238 -13.66 28.80 6.38
N GLY A 239 -12.58 29.41 5.93
CA GLY A 239 -11.96 30.61 6.49
C GLY A 239 -12.42 31.90 5.81
N LYS A 240 -11.63 32.96 5.97
CA LYS A 240 -11.89 34.26 5.33
C LYS A 240 -11.40 34.26 3.89
N GLN A 241 -11.97 35.10 3.02
CA GLN A 241 -11.50 35.31 1.64
C GLN A 241 -11.28 34.04 0.83
N ASN A 242 -12.14 33.02 1.01
CA ASN A 242 -12.05 31.67 0.43
C ASN A 242 -10.88 30.81 0.94
N ALA A 243 -10.16 31.22 1.98
CA ALA A 243 -9.20 30.34 2.66
C ALA A 243 -9.90 29.18 3.38
N LEU A 244 -9.14 28.18 3.77
CA LEU A 244 -9.57 27.09 4.64
C LEU A 244 -8.86 27.21 5.99
N GLU A 245 -9.59 27.07 7.08
CA GLU A 245 -9.03 27.09 8.43
C GLU A 245 -8.90 25.65 8.94
N LEU A 246 -7.67 25.28 9.34
CA LEU A 246 -7.39 24.07 10.07
C LEU A 246 -7.41 24.35 11.57
N SER A 247 -7.95 23.41 12.36
CA SER A 247 -7.87 23.49 13.82
C SER A 247 -7.30 22.17 14.37
N TRP A 248 -6.47 22.30 15.40
CA TRP A 248 -5.87 21.18 16.14
C TRP A 248 -5.83 21.49 17.63
N GLU A 249 -5.60 20.49 18.45
CA GLU A 249 -5.46 20.62 19.89
C GLU A 249 -3.99 20.49 20.29
N THR A 250 -3.55 21.33 21.22
CA THR A 250 -2.25 21.28 21.89
C THR A 250 -2.48 21.27 23.40
N GLU A 251 -1.41 21.07 24.19
CA GLU A 251 -1.47 21.20 25.65
C GLU A 251 -1.91 22.61 26.09
N GLU A 252 -1.65 23.64 25.29
CA GLU A 252 -2.02 25.04 25.53
C GLU A 252 -3.47 25.35 25.12
N GLY A 253 -4.19 24.38 24.55
CA GLY A 253 -5.56 24.51 24.07
C GLY A 253 -5.70 24.43 22.55
N ARG A 254 -6.87 24.79 22.05
CA ARG A 254 -7.20 24.74 20.61
C ARG A 254 -6.46 25.85 19.86
N GLN A 255 -5.75 25.45 18.82
CA GLN A 255 -5.07 26.32 17.86
C GLN A 255 -5.78 26.27 16.51
N ASN A 256 -5.63 27.32 15.70
CA ASN A 256 -6.11 27.36 14.32
C ASN A 256 -5.22 28.22 13.43
N GLU A 257 -5.24 27.96 12.13
CA GLU A 257 -4.49 28.71 11.12
C GLU A 257 -5.23 28.63 9.79
N GLU A 258 -5.19 29.72 9.00
CA GLU A 258 -5.81 29.80 7.67
C GLU A 258 -4.79 29.49 6.57
N PHE A 259 -5.25 28.74 5.55
CA PHE A 259 -4.46 28.31 4.40
C PHE A 259 -5.18 28.66 3.10
N ASP A 260 -4.42 29.06 2.07
CA ASP A 260 -4.95 29.30 0.72
C ASP A 260 -5.41 28.01 0.07
N ALA A 261 -4.73 26.91 0.33
CA ALA A 261 -5.14 25.55 -0.05
C ALA A 261 -4.82 24.53 1.06
N VAL A 262 -5.61 23.47 1.11
CA VAL A 262 -5.44 22.35 2.05
C VAL A 262 -5.42 21.04 1.29
N VAL A 263 -4.46 20.19 1.62
CA VAL A 263 -4.38 18.81 1.13
C VAL A 263 -4.61 17.85 2.31
N VAL A 264 -5.57 16.95 2.15
CA VAL A 264 -5.87 15.91 3.14
C VAL A 264 -5.22 14.61 2.65
N ALA A 265 -4.06 14.29 3.18
CA ALA A 265 -3.26 13.11 2.85
C ALA A 265 -3.42 12.02 3.92
N LEU A 266 -4.67 11.62 4.18
CA LEU A 266 -5.05 10.64 5.20
C LEU A 266 -5.71 9.42 4.57
N PRO A 267 -5.46 8.20 5.09
CA PRO A 267 -6.30 7.04 4.79
C PRO A 267 -7.76 7.26 5.20
N ILE A 268 -8.68 6.46 4.66
CA ILE A 268 -10.13 6.63 4.87
C ILE A 268 -10.50 6.61 6.35
N GLU A 269 -9.95 5.71 7.15
CA GLU A 269 -10.31 5.59 8.57
C GLU A 269 -9.95 6.84 9.42
N PRO A 270 -8.75 7.43 9.32
CA PRO A 270 -8.49 8.75 9.90
C PRO A 270 -9.32 9.88 9.28
N LEU A 271 -9.58 9.85 7.97
CA LEU A 271 -10.37 10.87 7.27
C LEU A 271 -11.80 10.95 7.80
N LYS A 272 -12.44 9.82 8.12
CA LYS A 272 -13.77 9.75 8.76
C LYS A 272 -13.84 10.52 10.09
N LYS A 273 -12.72 10.75 10.74
CA LYS A 273 -12.63 11.41 12.06
C LYS A 273 -12.45 12.92 11.98
N LEU A 274 -12.19 13.47 10.78
CA LEU A 274 -12.14 14.90 10.56
C LEU A 274 -13.53 15.51 10.60
N VAL A 275 -13.65 16.65 11.28
CA VAL A 275 -14.91 17.40 11.38
C VAL A 275 -14.94 18.50 10.34
N PHE A 276 -16.03 18.56 9.58
CA PHE A 276 -16.33 19.59 8.59
C PHE A 276 -17.60 20.35 8.99
N PRO A 277 -17.49 21.50 9.70
CA PRO A 277 -18.66 22.23 10.21
C PRO A 277 -19.56 22.85 9.14
N ASP A 278 -19.01 23.20 7.98
CA ASP A 278 -19.77 23.68 6.85
C ASP A 278 -20.58 22.54 6.23
N SER A 279 -21.90 22.70 6.12
CA SER A 279 -22.82 21.64 5.69
C SER A 279 -22.56 21.17 4.26
N ARG A 280 -22.15 22.08 3.36
CA ARG A 280 -21.83 21.73 1.98
C ARG A 280 -20.52 20.97 1.89
N LEU A 281 -19.49 21.41 2.60
CA LEU A 281 -18.21 20.72 2.68
C LEU A 281 -18.37 19.35 3.34
N ALA A 282 -19.14 19.28 4.44
CA ALA A 282 -19.47 18.02 5.11
C ALA A 282 -20.16 17.02 4.16
N SER A 283 -21.12 17.49 3.36
CA SER A 283 -21.81 16.65 2.37
C SER A 283 -20.86 16.15 1.28
N ALA A 284 -20.00 17.02 0.75
CA ALA A 284 -19.02 16.66 -0.27
C ALA A 284 -18.02 15.63 0.24
N MET A 285 -17.48 15.84 1.45
CA MET A 285 -16.56 14.89 2.10
C MET A 285 -17.23 13.57 2.47
N HIS A 286 -18.49 13.62 2.95
CA HIS A 286 -19.26 12.41 3.20
C HIS A 286 -19.46 11.58 1.93
N ASN A 287 -19.83 12.20 0.81
CA ASN A 287 -19.99 11.52 -0.47
C ASN A 287 -18.65 10.95 -0.99
N HIS A 288 -17.55 11.68 -0.78
CA HIS A 288 -16.21 11.22 -1.13
C HIS A 288 -15.83 9.98 -0.30
N ILE A 289 -15.96 10.07 1.02
CA ILE A 289 -15.65 8.98 1.95
C ILE A 289 -16.50 7.74 1.62
N THR A 290 -17.82 7.90 1.50
CA THR A 290 -18.74 6.78 1.20
C THR A 290 -18.38 6.07 -0.10
N HIS A 291 -17.94 6.82 -1.11
CA HIS A 291 -17.53 6.23 -2.39
C HIS A 291 -16.25 5.41 -2.29
N HIS A 292 -15.31 5.83 -1.44
CA HIS A 292 -13.99 5.21 -1.30
C HIS A 292 -13.84 4.33 -0.05
N ASP A 293 -14.91 4.12 0.72
CA ASP A 293 -14.88 3.35 1.97
C ASP A 293 -14.91 1.84 1.72
N HIS A 294 -13.82 1.33 1.22
CA HIS A 294 -13.60 -0.09 0.94
C HIS A 294 -12.31 -0.56 1.62
N PRO A 295 -12.29 -0.62 2.97
CA PRO A 295 -11.09 -0.98 3.70
C PRO A 295 -10.69 -2.43 3.43
N ALA A 296 -9.39 -2.65 3.32
CA ALA A 296 -8.76 -3.95 3.29
C ALA A 296 -7.72 -4.06 4.41
N ASP A 297 -7.45 -5.28 4.84
CA ASP A 297 -6.80 -5.54 6.11
C ASP A 297 -5.52 -6.35 5.94
N TYR A 298 -4.49 -5.94 6.70
CA TYR A 298 -3.26 -6.70 6.87
C TYR A 298 -2.97 -6.95 8.35
N LEU A 299 -2.36 -8.09 8.62
CA LEU A 299 -1.69 -8.41 9.87
C LEU A 299 -0.29 -8.89 9.55
N ARG A 300 0.71 -8.25 10.13
CA ARG A 300 2.11 -8.61 9.95
C ARG A 300 2.69 -9.17 11.25
N ILE A 301 3.30 -10.35 11.16
CA ILE A 301 4.02 -11.02 12.23
C ILE A 301 5.47 -11.11 11.79
N THR A 302 6.40 -10.46 12.51
CA THR A 302 7.82 -10.48 12.17
C THR A 302 8.61 -11.08 13.31
N VAL A 303 9.41 -12.09 13.01
CA VAL A 303 10.14 -12.88 14.02
C VAL A 303 11.63 -12.85 13.73
N LEU A 304 12.40 -12.51 14.76
CA LEU A 304 13.86 -12.57 14.78
C LEU A 304 14.33 -13.90 15.32
N PHE A 305 15.27 -14.52 14.62
CA PHE A 305 15.95 -15.77 14.98
C PHE A 305 17.46 -15.57 15.09
N GLU A 306 18.14 -16.42 15.86
CA GLU A 306 19.61 -16.39 16.02
C GLU A 306 20.36 -16.59 14.70
N LYS A 307 19.80 -17.34 13.76
CA LYS A 307 20.35 -17.58 12.40
C LYS A 307 19.23 -17.84 11.38
N PRO A 308 19.48 -17.63 10.08
CA PRO A 308 18.52 -17.92 9.01
C PRO A 308 18.52 -19.42 8.64
N PHE A 309 17.87 -20.26 9.45
CA PHE A 309 17.84 -21.72 9.28
C PHE A 309 17.04 -22.20 8.06
N TRP A 310 16.22 -21.33 7.48
CA TRP A 310 15.36 -21.64 6.31
C TRP A 310 16.08 -21.57 4.96
N LYS A 311 17.31 -21.10 4.90
CA LYS A 311 18.10 -20.98 3.65
C LYS A 311 18.25 -22.29 2.88
N SER A 312 18.00 -23.42 3.54
CA SER A 312 18.00 -24.75 2.89
C SER A 312 16.78 -24.99 1.99
N TRP A 313 15.70 -24.23 2.16
CA TRP A 313 14.45 -24.39 1.43
C TRP A 313 13.83 -23.10 0.89
N LEU A 314 14.08 -21.94 1.49
CA LEU A 314 13.68 -20.64 0.98
C LEU A 314 14.91 -19.93 0.41
N HIS A 315 15.01 -19.91 -0.91
CA HIS A 315 16.14 -19.31 -1.64
C HIS A 315 15.84 -17.92 -2.14
N ASP A 316 14.56 -17.59 -2.29
CA ASP A 316 14.03 -16.30 -2.74
C ASP A 316 13.79 -15.34 -1.56
N SER A 317 13.43 -14.10 -1.86
CA SER A 317 13.09 -13.08 -0.84
C SER A 317 11.76 -13.36 -0.17
N TYR A 318 10.86 -14.13 -0.78
CA TYR A 318 9.57 -14.53 -0.21
C TYR A 318 9.02 -15.82 -0.84
N CYS A 319 8.02 -16.38 -0.19
CA CYS A 319 7.19 -17.45 -0.76
C CYS A 319 5.76 -17.33 -0.23
N MET A 320 4.80 -17.94 -0.94
CA MET A 320 3.41 -18.02 -0.49
C MET A 320 3.19 -19.28 0.32
N LEU A 321 2.60 -19.14 1.52
CA LEU A 321 2.20 -20.28 2.38
C LEU A 321 0.69 -20.54 2.25
N ASP A 322 0.30 -21.81 2.41
CA ASP A 322 -1.09 -22.23 2.50
C ASP A 322 -1.72 -22.01 3.90
N ALA A 323 -0.94 -21.51 4.84
CA ALA A 323 -1.41 -21.11 6.16
C ALA A 323 -2.21 -19.78 6.06
N PHE A 324 -3.16 -19.58 6.98
CA PHE A 324 -3.95 -18.36 7.09
C PHE A 324 -4.72 -18.01 5.79
N ASP A 325 -5.26 -19.05 5.13
CA ASP A 325 -5.95 -18.96 3.84
C ASP A 325 -5.10 -18.45 2.67
N GLY A 326 -3.79 -18.39 2.87
CA GLY A 326 -2.76 -17.86 1.97
C GLY A 326 -2.09 -16.62 2.57
N CYS A 327 -0.82 -16.72 2.90
CA CYS A 327 -0.04 -15.57 3.37
C CYS A 327 1.31 -15.52 2.68
N CYS A 328 1.86 -14.31 2.54
CA CYS A 328 3.24 -14.14 2.08
C CYS A 328 4.20 -14.32 3.27
N LEU A 329 5.23 -15.13 3.09
CA LEU A 329 6.34 -15.28 4.02
C LEU A 329 7.59 -14.64 3.42
N TYR A 330 8.05 -13.54 4.00
CA TYR A 330 9.26 -12.82 3.60
C TYR A 330 10.47 -13.32 4.34
N ASP A 331 11.58 -13.50 3.62
CA ASP A 331 12.92 -13.51 4.20
C ASP A 331 13.45 -12.07 4.26
N GLU A 332 13.14 -11.37 5.33
CA GLU A 332 13.59 -9.99 5.56
C GLU A 332 15.10 -9.86 5.64
N SER A 333 15.80 -10.94 6.08
CA SER A 333 17.27 -10.96 6.14
C SER A 333 17.92 -11.02 4.75
N SER A 334 17.18 -11.33 3.69
CA SER A 334 17.67 -11.26 2.31
C SER A 334 18.09 -9.84 1.90
N ARG A 335 17.56 -8.82 2.57
CA ARG A 335 17.89 -7.40 2.36
C ARG A 335 19.25 -6.99 2.92
N ILE A 336 19.83 -7.80 3.80
CA ILE A 336 21.13 -7.57 4.43
C ILE A 336 21.99 -8.81 4.17
N PRO A 337 22.76 -8.86 3.08
CA PRO A 337 23.46 -10.07 2.63
C PRO A 337 24.39 -10.73 3.66
N GLU A 338 24.93 -9.98 4.60
CA GLU A 338 25.85 -10.45 5.64
C GLU A 338 25.18 -10.62 7.00
N ALA A 339 23.86 -10.62 7.07
CA ALA A 339 23.14 -10.73 8.34
C ALA A 339 23.43 -12.07 9.01
N ARG A 340 23.93 -12.02 10.25
CA ARG A 340 24.13 -13.21 11.08
C ARG A 340 22.81 -13.76 11.62
N HIS A 341 21.87 -12.87 11.90
CA HIS A 341 20.54 -13.19 12.40
C HIS A 341 19.59 -13.43 11.23
N GLY A 342 18.54 -14.18 11.47
CA GLY A 342 17.48 -14.40 10.51
C GLY A 342 16.21 -13.66 10.90
N VAL A 343 15.53 -13.08 9.92
CA VAL A 343 14.22 -12.43 10.13
C VAL A 343 13.22 -13.00 9.13
N LEU A 344 12.11 -13.54 9.63
CA LEU A 344 10.96 -13.93 8.82
C LEU A 344 9.78 -13.03 9.12
N GLY A 345 9.09 -12.60 8.07
CA GLY A 345 7.87 -11.80 8.15
C GLY A 345 6.69 -12.53 7.50
N TRP A 346 5.60 -12.75 8.24
CA TRP A 346 4.32 -13.25 7.71
C TRP A 346 3.41 -12.07 7.44
N LEU A 347 2.87 -11.96 6.24
CA LEU A 347 1.84 -10.99 5.87
C LEU A 347 0.53 -11.72 5.58
N LEU A 348 -0.42 -11.57 6.48
CA LEU A 348 -1.78 -12.08 6.36
C LEU A 348 -2.67 -10.98 5.77
N GLY A 349 -3.57 -11.34 4.84
CA GLY A 349 -4.54 -10.42 4.25
C GLY A 349 -5.99 -10.77 4.59
N GLY A 350 -6.91 -9.85 4.31
CA GLY A 350 -8.35 -10.05 4.30
C GLY A 350 -8.95 -10.61 5.59
N ALA A 351 -9.90 -11.53 5.45
CA ALA A 351 -10.61 -12.14 6.58
C ALA A 351 -9.67 -12.89 7.55
N ALA A 352 -8.57 -13.45 7.04
CA ALA A 352 -7.55 -14.09 7.88
C ALA A 352 -6.86 -13.06 8.78
N ALA A 353 -6.49 -11.90 8.25
CA ALA A 353 -5.90 -10.81 9.03
C ALA A 353 -6.86 -10.32 10.13
N GLN A 354 -8.13 -10.08 9.79
CA GLN A 354 -9.17 -9.67 10.76
C GLN A 354 -9.31 -10.69 11.90
N LYS A 355 -9.51 -11.96 11.54
CA LYS A 355 -9.69 -13.05 12.51
C LYS A 355 -8.48 -13.21 13.42
N MET A 356 -7.29 -13.21 12.84
CA MET A 356 -6.06 -13.40 13.60
C MET A 356 -5.72 -12.17 14.45
N ALA A 357 -6.16 -10.97 14.09
CA ALA A 357 -5.92 -9.75 14.86
C ALA A 357 -6.59 -9.76 16.25
N GLU A 358 -7.58 -10.64 16.46
CA GLU A 358 -8.27 -10.83 17.76
C GLU A 358 -7.45 -11.67 18.76
N HIS A 359 -6.41 -12.39 18.27
CA HIS A 359 -5.57 -13.25 19.11
C HIS A 359 -4.49 -12.45 19.85
N SER A 360 -4.00 -13.03 20.95
CA SER A 360 -2.84 -12.50 21.66
C SER A 360 -1.56 -12.57 20.83
N ASN A 361 -0.57 -11.77 21.16
CA ASN A 361 0.70 -11.79 20.44
C ASN A 361 1.38 -13.16 20.55
N GLU A 362 1.29 -13.82 21.68
CA GLU A 362 1.85 -15.16 21.94
C GLU A 362 1.20 -16.23 21.06
N GLU A 363 -0.13 -16.19 20.89
CA GLU A 363 -0.85 -17.09 19.99
C GLU A 363 -0.46 -16.86 18.54
N LEU A 364 -0.34 -15.57 18.11
CA LEU A 364 0.07 -15.21 16.78
C LEU A 364 1.48 -15.70 16.45
N ILE A 365 2.44 -15.51 17.35
CA ILE A 365 3.81 -15.98 17.20
C ILE A 365 3.85 -17.52 17.09
N SER A 366 3.12 -18.20 17.97
CA SER A 366 3.02 -19.67 17.95
C SER A 366 2.41 -20.16 16.64
N ALA A 367 1.34 -19.53 16.16
CA ALA A 367 0.70 -19.88 14.90
C ALA A 367 1.63 -19.67 13.71
N ALA A 368 2.36 -18.55 13.66
CA ALA A 368 3.33 -18.24 12.62
C ALA A 368 4.46 -19.30 12.57
N ILE A 369 5.10 -19.60 13.69
CA ILE A 369 6.16 -20.62 13.75
C ILE A 369 5.61 -21.99 13.35
N ASN A 370 4.41 -22.37 13.80
CA ASN A 370 3.80 -23.65 13.46
C ASN A 370 3.35 -23.73 11.99
N SER A 371 3.23 -22.63 11.27
CA SER A 371 2.91 -22.59 9.84
C SER A 371 4.10 -22.88 8.93
N LEU A 372 5.33 -22.87 9.45
CA LEU A 372 6.53 -23.17 8.66
C LEU A 372 6.46 -24.60 8.08
N PRO A 373 6.90 -24.81 6.83
CA PRO A 373 6.83 -26.13 6.18
C PRO A 373 7.74 -27.16 6.84
N SER A 374 8.85 -26.70 7.43
CA SER A 374 9.85 -27.55 8.07
C SER A 374 10.56 -26.81 9.20
N HIS A 375 11.41 -27.50 9.95
CA HIS A 375 12.30 -26.93 10.99
C HIS A 375 11.56 -26.17 12.12
N ARG A 376 10.32 -26.54 12.44
CA ARG A 376 9.49 -25.86 13.46
C ARG A 376 10.12 -25.92 14.85
N ASP A 377 10.74 -27.03 15.22
CA ASP A 377 11.40 -27.18 16.52
C ASP A 377 12.68 -26.36 16.57
N GLU A 378 13.48 -26.38 15.49
CA GLU A 378 14.65 -25.49 15.36
C GLU A 378 14.24 -24.02 15.42
N ALA A 379 13.12 -23.64 14.82
CA ALA A 379 12.58 -22.28 14.90
C ALA A 379 12.25 -21.85 16.32
N LYS A 380 11.68 -22.75 17.13
CA LYS A 380 11.40 -22.47 18.56
C LYS A 380 12.67 -22.30 19.38
N GLU A 381 13.69 -23.13 19.12
CA GLU A 381 14.98 -23.07 19.80
C GLU A 381 15.76 -21.78 19.46
N LEU A 382 15.67 -21.33 18.21
CA LEU A 382 16.38 -20.16 17.70
C LEU A 382 15.62 -18.83 17.86
N PHE A 383 14.41 -18.86 18.39
CA PHE A 383 13.57 -17.67 18.59
C PHE A 383 14.25 -16.66 19.51
N CYS A 384 14.29 -15.40 19.09
CA CYS A 384 14.81 -14.29 19.88
C CYS A 384 13.73 -13.31 20.32
N GLU A 385 13.02 -12.73 19.36
CA GLU A 385 12.03 -11.67 19.58
C GLU A 385 11.00 -11.70 18.43
N ALA A 386 9.79 -11.20 18.69
CA ALA A 386 8.80 -10.99 17.64
C ALA A 386 8.08 -9.66 17.78
N LYS A 387 7.59 -9.15 16.66
CA LYS A 387 6.80 -7.92 16.57
C LYS A 387 5.53 -8.20 15.78
N ILE A 388 4.43 -7.57 16.21
CA ILE A 388 3.12 -7.73 15.60
C ILE A 388 2.58 -6.36 15.23
N HIS A 389 2.24 -6.19 13.96
CA HIS A 389 1.64 -4.97 13.44
C HIS A 389 0.26 -5.26 12.84
N ARG A 390 -0.77 -4.62 13.38
CA ARG A 390 -2.16 -4.74 12.95
C ARG A 390 -2.51 -3.56 12.06
N TRP A 391 -2.52 -3.75 10.76
CA TRP A 391 -2.83 -2.75 9.74
C TRP A 391 -4.27 -2.90 9.24
N LEU A 392 -5.24 -2.86 10.18
CA LEU A 392 -6.66 -3.00 9.85
C LEU A 392 -7.19 -1.73 9.18
N GLY A 393 -7.88 -1.88 8.05
CA GLY A 393 -8.35 -0.77 7.22
C GLY A 393 -7.21 0.07 6.63
N ALA A 394 -6.00 -0.48 6.53
CA ALA A 394 -4.83 0.29 6.13
C ALA A 394 -4.70 0.46 4.62
N VAL A 395 -5.26 -0.43 3.83
CA VAL A 395 -5.29 -0.38 2.37
C VAL A 395 -6.73 -0.37 1.86
N SER A 396 -6.94 -0.21 0.56
CA SER A 396 -8.27 -0.15 -0.03
C SER A 396 -8.45 -1.32 -1.00
N ALA A 397 -9.55 -2.05 -0.83
CA ALA A 397 -10.02 -2.99 -1.83
C ALA A 397 -10.72 -2.25 -2.98
N GLN A 398 -10.85 -2.92 -4.13
CA GLN A 398 -11.68 -2.48 -5.24
C GLN A 398 -12.81 -3.50 -5.43
N PRO A 399 -14.00 -3.25 -4.85
CA PRO A 399 -15.11 -4.21 -4.92
C PRO A 399 -15.72 -4.28 -6.33
N GLY A 400 -16.43 -5.37 -6.61
CA GLY A 400 -17.24 -5.48 -7.82
C GLY A 400 -18.28 -4.35 -7.89
N GLY A 401 -18.44 -3.76 -9.07
CA GLY A 401 -19.29 -2.60 -9.29
C GLY A 401 -18.68 -1.24 -8.91
N PHE A 402 -17.46 -1.23 -8.39
CA PHE A 402 -16.77 0.02 -8.10
C PHE A 402 -16.43 0.76 -9.41
N GLN A 403 -16.93 1.97 -9.53
CA GLN A 403 -16.61 2.84 -10.66
C GLN A 403 -15.65 3.92 -10.24
N GLN A 404 -14.45 3.91 -10.81
CA GLN A 404 -13.46 4.93 -10.53
C GLN A 404 -13.93 6.29 -11.11
N ARG A 405 -13.92 7.32 -10.27
CA ARG A 405 -14.26 8.69 -10.70
C ARG A 405 -13.13 9.28 -11.55
N GLY A 406 -13.46 10.27 -12.39
CA GLY A 406 -12.44 11.07 -13.08
C GLY A 406 -11.47 11.77 -12.10
N ALA A 407 -10.28 12.11 -12.56
CA ALA A 407 -9.19 12.63 -11.71
C ALA A 407 -9.63 13.81 -10.84
N ASP A 408 -10.34 14.79 -11.42
CA ASP A 408 -10.84 15.95 -10.67
C ASP A 408 -11.76 15.54 -9.52
N ALA A 409 -12.74 14.67 -9.79
CA ALA A 409 -13.73 14.24 -8.80
C ALA A 409 -13.14 13.30 -7.73
N ARG A 410 -12.00 12.65 -8.01
CA ARG A 410 -11.26 11.85 -7.02
C ARG A 410 -10.52 12.72 -6.03
N HIS A 411 -9.90 13.82 -6.51
CA HIS A 411 -9.03 14.65 -5.70
C HIS A 411 -9.73 15.90 -5.14
N CYS A 412 -10.76 16.39 -5.81
CA CYS A 412 -11.51 17.60 -5.38
C CYS A 412 -12.96 17.23 -5.08
N PRO A 413 -13.33 16.92 -3.84
CA PRO A 413 -14.69 16.50 -3.47
C PRO A 413 -15.79 17.51 -3.85
N ASP A 414 -15.50 18.82 -3.90
CA ASP A 414 -16.36 19.89 -4.43
C ASP A 414 -15.50 20.94 -5.14
N ALA A 415 -14.99 20.64 -6.32
CA ALA A 415 -14.15 21.53 -7.11
C ALA A 415 -14.83 22.88 -7.44
N GLY A 416 -16.18 22.93 -7.52
CA GLY A 416 -16.93 24.14 -7.82
C GLY A 416 -16.95 25.16 -6.67
N THR A 417 -16.92 24.69 -5.41
CA THR A 417 -17.04 25.57 -4.24
C THR A 417 -15.76 25.59 -3.40
N TYR A 418 -15.07 24.48 -3.32
CA TYR A 418 -13.83 24.32 -2.56
C TYR A 418 -12.71 23.77 -3.47
N PRO A 419 -12.34 24.51 -4.55
CA PRO A 419 -11.28 24.07 -5.46
C PRO A 419 -9.92 23.98 -4.78
N ASN A 420 -9.78 24.56 -3.60
CA ASN A 420 -8.57 24.58 -2.78
C ASN A 420 -8.57 23.53 -1.65
N LEU A 421 -9.53 22.59 -1.64
CA LEU A 421 -9.48 21.39 -0.79
C LEU A 421 -9.25 20.18 -1.66
N LEU A 422 -8.10 19.54 -1.49
CA LEU A 422 -7.74 18.32 -2.21
C LEU A 422 -7.56 17.16 -1.25
N VAL A 423 -7.76 15.96 -1.78
CA VAL A 423 -7.53 14.70 -1.08
C VAL A 423 -6.46 13.92 -1.84
N VAL A 424 -5.53 13.31 -1.11
CA VAL A 424 -4.42 12.49 -1.64
C VAL A 424 -4.37 11.17 -0.89
N GLY A 425 -4.22 10.07 -1.62
CA GLY A 425 -4.09 8.75 -1.01
C GLY A 425 -4.05 7.61 -2.02
N ASP A 426 -3.57 6.47 -1.56
CA ASP A 426 -3.50 5.21 -2.30
C ASP A 426 -4.88 4.71 -2.75
N TYR A 427 -5.91 4.90 -1.93
CA TYR A 427 -7.29 4.48 -2.22
C TYR A 427 -7.94 5.20 -3.42
N LEU A 428 -7.32 6.26 -3.92
CA LEU A 428 -7.75 6.97 -5.13
C LEU A 428 -7.27 6.27 -6.42
N PHE A 429 -6.34 5.33 -6.31
CA PHE A 429 -5.73 4.59 -7.41
C PHE A 429 -5.77 3.08 -7.17
N ASP A 430 -4.65 2.47 -6.80
CA ASP A 430 -4.46 1.02 -6.76
C ASP A 430 -3.88 0.48 -5.44
N SER A 431 -3.88 1.30 -4.39
CA SER A 431 -3.29 0.98 -3.07
C SER A 431 -1.77 0.73 -3.08
N THR A 432 -1.06 1.22 -4.11
CA THR A 432 0.40 1.17 -4.20
C THR A 432 1.04 2.50 -3.84
N LEU A 433 2.36 2.51 -3.63
CA LEU A 433 3.10 3.75 -3.42
C LEU A 433 3.21 4.58 -4.71
N ASN A 434 3.24 3.91 -5.89
CA ASN A 434 3.17 4.57 -7.19
C ASN A 434 1.85 5.36 -7.31
N GLY A 435 0.71 4.75 -6.97
CA GLY A 435 -0.58 5.43 -6.95
C GLY A 435 -0.66 6.59 -5.95
N VAL A 436 0.06 6.50 -4.81
CA VAL A 436 0.20 7.65 -3.89
C VAL A 436 0.98 8.79 -4.54
N LEU A 437 2.05 8.50 -5.25
CA LEU A 437 2.85 9.52 -5.96
C LEU A 437 2.03 10.20 -7.06
N ASP A 438 1.32 9.42 -7.87
CA ASP A 438 0.40 9.94 -8.90
C ASP A 438 -0.67 10.85 -8.30
N SER A 439 -1.25 10.44 -7.19
CA SER A 439 -2.23 11.26 -6.45
C SER A 439 -1.62 12.58 -5.95
N ALA A 440 -0.39 12.54 -5.46
CA ALA A 440 0.34 13.71 -4.99
C ALA A 440 0.70 14.65 -6.14
N ASP A 441 1.14 14.11 -7.29
CA ASP A 441 1.47 14.88 -8.50
C ASP A 441 0.24 15.62 -9.04
N TYR A 442 -0.91 14.93 -9.08
CA TYR A 442 -2.17 15.57 -9.47
C TYR A 442 -2.50 16.75 -8.56
N ALA A 443 -2.47 16.55 -7.24
CA ALA A 443 -2.80 17.60 -6.28
C ALA A 443 -1.81 18.78 -6.34
N ALA A 444 -0.51 18.49 -6.51
CA ALA A 444 0.51 19.53 -6.65
C ALA A 444 0.33 20.34 -7.94
N GLY A 445 0.06 19.70 -9.07
CA GLY A 445 -0.22 20.38 -10.36
C GLY A 445 -1.47 21.26 -10.29
N TRP A 446 -2.54 20.78 -9.64
CA TRP A 446 -3.76 21.55 -9.43
C TRP A 446 -3.51 22.82 -8.61
N ILE A 447 -2.84 22.70 -7.46
CA ILE A 447 -2.52 23.84 -6.58
C ILE A 447 -1.59 24.81 -7.28
N THR A 448 -0.57 24.33 -8.00
CA THR A 448 0.34 25.16 -8.80
C THR A 448 -0.43 26.03 -9.80
N THR A 449 -1.34 25.42 -10.57
CA THR A 449 -2.18 26.14 -11.52
C THR A 449 -3.03 27.22 -10.84
N MET A 450 -3.59 26.93 -9.66
CA MET A 450 -4.36 27.91 -8.89
C MET A 450 -3.50 29.06 -8.34
N ALA A 451 -2.28 28.77 -7.89
CA ALA A 451 -1.38 29.77 -7.31
C ALA A 451 -0.88 30.74 -8.39
N GLU A 452 -0.53 30.21 -9.57
CA GLU A 452 -0.03 31.01 -10.69
C GLU A 452 -1.13 31.80 -11.42
N ALA A 453 -2.39 31.32 -11.40
CA ALA A 453 -3.51 32.06 -12.00
C ALA A 453 -3.94 33.31 -11.21
N LYS A 454 -3.47 33.48 -9.97
CA LYS A 454 -3.77 34.68 -9.14
C LYS A 454 -2.70 35.78 -9.27
N GLU A 455 -1.61 35.53 -9.98
CA GLU A 455 -0.61 36.55 -10.35
C GLU A 455 -1.06 37.34 -11.59
#